data_a64ef90b242f458ba44629d022f79538
#
_entry.id   a64ef90b242f458ba44629d022f79538
#
_cell.length_a   1.000
_cell.length_b   1.000
_cell.length_c   1.000
_cell.angle_alpha   90.00
_cell.angle_beta   90.00
_cell.angle_gamma   90.00
#
_symmetry.space_group_name_H-M   'P 1'
#
loop_
_entity.id
_entity.type
_entity.pdbx_description
1 polymer ?
#
loop_
_entity_poly.entity_id
_entity_poly.type
_entity_poly.pdbx_seq_one_letter_code
_entity_poly.pdbx_strand_id
1 'polypeptide(L)'
;MKNFVQELQWRGMIQDIMPGTEEKLMEGSTAAYVGIDPTADSLHIGHMVSIMILKHFQNCGHKPIALVGGATGMIGDPSMKSQERNLLDEETLNHNVACIKAQLSKFLDFESEAENKAELVNNYDWMKNFTFLDFAREIGKHITVNYMMAKDSVKKRLSGEARDGMSFTEFTYQLLQGYDFLYLYEHKGCTLQMGGADQWGNITTGSELIRRILGKEAFALTCPLITKADGGKFGKTEKGNIWLDPERTSPYQFYQFWLNVSDSDAEKYIKIFTMLTKEEIDSAIAQHAEAPERRELQKLLAKEVTTMVHGVSEYENAVAASQMLFGNATKEALMNLDEKTFLAVFDGVPTFEVAADKFPLGIIDLLAGESQVFPSKGECRKMIQANGVSINKEKVADINAQIGSESFINGKYILAQKGKKNYFIIKIA
;
A
#
# COMPACT_ATOMS: atom_id res chain seq x y z
N MET A 1 22.46 -5.17 -19.81
CA MET A 1 21.59 -4.30 -19.02
C MET A 1 20.28 -4.11 -19.77
N LYS A 2 19.10 -4.21 -19.12
CA LYS A 2 17.81 -3.97 -19.78
C LYS A 2 17.56 -2.45 -19.83
N ASN A 3 16.88 -2.00 -20.89
CA ASN A 3 16.52 -0.58 -20.99
C ASN A 3 15.39 -0.23 -20.03
N PHE A 4 15.71 0.49 -18.97
CA PHE A 4 14.78 0.88 -17.91
C PHE A 4 13.67 1.82 -18.39
N VAL A 5 13.99 2.76 -19.27
CA VAL A 5 12.99 3.71 -19.80
C VAL A 5 11.95 2.96 -20.64
N GLN A 6 12.38 2.05 -21.51
CA GLN A 6 11.47 1.22 -22.31
C GLN A 6 10.64 0.28 -21.43
N GLU A 7 11.24 -0.27 -20.34
CA GLU A 7 10.51 -1.10 -19.38
C GLU A 7 9.37 -0.30 -18.71
N LEU A 8 9.64 0.92 -18.25
CA LEU A 8 8.59 1.76 -17.67
C LEU A 8 7.58 2.27 -18.70
N GLN A 9 8.00 2.51 -19.94
CA GLN A 9 7.15 3.04 -20.99
C GLN A 9 6.02 2.07 -21.36
N TRP A 10 6.34 0.80 -21.64
CA TRP A 10 5.31 -0.18 -21.97
C TRP A 10 4.39 -0.50 -20.78
N ARG A 11 4.87 -0.33 -19.54
CA ARG A 11 4.06 -0.45 -18.32
C ARG A 11 3.14 0.75 -18.08
N GLY A 12 3.30 1.84 -18.84
CA GLY A 12 2.56 3.08 -18.61
C GLY A 12 2.99 3.83 -17.35
N MET A 13 4.25 3.69 -16.95
CA MET A 13 4.82 4.26 -15.72
C MET A 13 5.66 5.51 -15.97
N ILE A 14 5.59 6.14 -17.13
CA ILE A 14 6.24 7.42 -17.41
C ILE A 14 5.20 8.51 -17.61
N GLN A 15 5.29 9.58 -16.82
CA GLN A 15 4.53 10.82 -17.00
C GLN A 15 5.41 11.90 -17.60
N ASP A 16 6.50 12.24 -16.93
CA ASP A 16 7.47 13.23 -17.38
C ASP A 16 8.88 12.64 -17.29
N ILE A 17 9.73 12.96 -18.25
CA ILE A 17 11.12 12.54 -18.30
C ILE A 17 11.97 13.65 -18.88
N MET A 18 13.11 13.94 -18.26
CA MET A 18 14.06 14.91 -18.81
C MET A 18 14.75 14.34 -20.05
N PRO A 19 14.97 15.17 -21.10
CA PRO A 19 15.75 14.78 -22.27
C PRO A 19 17.15 14.26 -21.86
N GLY A 20 17.63 13.24 -22.57
CA GLY A 20 18.94 12.63 -22.30
C GLY A 20 18.92 11.57 -21.19
N THR A 21 17.80 11.35 -20.50
CA THR A 21 17.70 10.34 -19.41
C THR A 21 17.93 8.92 -19.92
N GLU A 22 17.30 8.53 -21.03
CA GLU A 22 17.45 7.19 -21.58
C GLU A 22 18.88 6.92 -22.04
N GLU A 23 19.47 7.87 -22.76
CA GLU A 23 20.84 7.80 -23.22
C GLU A 23 21.80 7.65 -22.03
N LYS A 24 21.61 8.46 -20.99
CA LYS A 24 22.42 8.38 -19.77
C LYS A 24 22.35 7.03 -19.09
N LEU A 25 21.18 6.45 -18.97
CA LEU A 25 20.96 5.15 -18.36
C LEU A 25 21.57 4.00 -19.19
N MET A 26 21.69 4.16 -20.49
CA MET A 26 22.30 3.18 -21.38
C MET A 26 23.83 3.23 -21.41
N GLU A 27 24.47 4.28 -20.86
CA GLU A 27 25.93 4.36 -20.75
C GLU A 27 26.52 3.34 -19.77
N GLY A 28 25.73 2.91 -18.77
CA GLY A 28 26.17 1.95 -17.74
C GLY A 28 25.29 1.97 -16.50
N SER A 29 25.68 1.17 -15.49
CA SER A 29 24.99 1.19 -14.20
C SER A 29 25.13 2.58 -13.56
N THR A 30 24.02 3.13 -13.10
CA THR A 30 23.96 4.41 -12.40
C THR A 30 23.10 4.32 -11.16
N ALA A 31 23.22 5.27 -10.25
CA ALA A 31 22.35 5.36 -9.09
C ALA A 31 21.20 6.33 -9.35
N ALA A 32 20.01 5.94 -8.87
CA ALA A 32 18.82 6.80 -8.82
C ALA A 32 18.11 6.66 -7.48
N TYR A 33 17.37 7.70 -7.07
CA TYR A 33 16.65 7.63 -5.82
C TYR A 33 15.17 8.02 -5.93
N VAL A 34 14.41 7.52 -4.97
CA VAL A 34 13.05 7.97 -4.64
C VAL A 34 13.02 8.33 -3.16
N GLY A 35 12.44 9.49 -2.83
CA GLY A 35 12.22 9.93 -1.46
C GLY A 35 10.84 9.49 -0.96
N ILE A 36 10.79 9.04 0.31
CA ILE A 36 9.57 8.63 1.00
C ILE A 36 9.56 9.27 2.38
N ASP A 37 8.64 10.18 2.63
CA ASP A 37 8.47 10.80 3.94
C ASP A 37 7.76 9.82 4.90
N PRO A 38 8.30 9.58 6.11
CA PRO A 38 7.79 8.61 7.08
C PRO A 38 6.60 9.18 7.88
N THR A 39 5.51 9.51 7.18
CA THR A 39 4.31 10.12 7.77
C THR A 39 3.42 9.17 8.56
N ALA A 40 3.73 7.88 8.54
CA ALA A 40 3.12 6.81 9.32
C ALA A 40 4.12 5.67 9.50
N ASP A 41 3.84 4.76 10.43
CA ASP A 41 4.62 3.54 10.68
C ASP A 41 4.43 2.44 9.62
N SER A 42 3.64 2.70 8.59
CA SER A 42 3.46 1.81 7.45
C SER A 42 3.35 2.57 6.14
N LEU A 43 3.82 1.95 5.08
CA LEU A 43 3.49 2.30 3.70
C LEU A 43 2.11 1.76 3.34
N HIS A 44 1.47 2.37 2.35
CA HIS A 44 0.22 1.90 1.78
C HIS A 44 0.37 1.69 0.26
N ILE A 45 -0.61 1.08 -0.38
CA ILE A 45 -0.50 0.73 -1.81
C ILE A 45 -0.26 1.94 -2.73
N GLY A 46 -0.59 3.16 -2.31
CA GLY A 46 -0.21 4.37 -3.05
C GLY A 46 1.29 4.58 -3.17
N HIS A 47 2.07 4.17 -2.15
CA HIS A 47 3.53 4.24 -2.19
C HIS A 47 4.16 3.12 -3.05
N MET A 48 3.39 2.05 -3.34
CA MET A 48 3.92 0.93 -4.13
C MET A 48 4.39 1.36 -5.51
N VAL A 49 3.80 2.38 -6.12
CA VAL A 49 4.27 2.89 -7.43
C VAL A 49 5.74 3.29 -7.34
N SER A 50 6.10 4.07 -6.32
CA SER A 50 7.47 4.52 -6.08
C SER A 50 8.41 3.35 -5.76
N ILE A 51 7.92 2.36 -5.01
CA ILE A 51 8.68 1.14 -4.72
C ILE A 51 8.91 0.32 -6.00
N MET A 52 7.88 0.17 -6.84
CA MET A 52 7.98 -0.58 -8.10
C MET A 52 8.94 0.08 -9.09
N ILE A 53 9.00 1.42 -9.14
CA ILE A 53 10.02 2.12 -9.95
C ILE A 53 11.43 1.69 -9.51
N LEU A 54 11.72 1.73 -8.21
CA LEU A 54 13.02 1.32 -7.68
C LEU A 54 13.31 -0.16 -7.96
N LYS A 55 12.30 -1.04 -7.84
CA LYS A 55 12.42 -2.46 -8.11
C LYS A 55 12.73 -2.73 -9.60
N HIS A 56 12.01 -2.08 -10.52
CA HIS A 56 12.33 -2.17 -11.95
C HIS A 56 13.72 -1.61 -12.26
N PHE A 57 14.13 -0.52 -11.61
CA PHE A 57 15.45 0.06 -11.77
C PHE A 57 16.55 -0.93 -11.36
N GLN A 58 16.39 -1.59 -10.21
CA GLN A 58 17.29 -2.65 -9.77
C GLN A 58 17.34 -3.82 -10.74
N ASN A 59 16.18 -4.29 -11.20
CA ASN A 59 16.09 -5.42 -12.15
C ASN A 59 16.67 -5.10 -13.53
N CYS A 60 16.77 -3.82 -13.88
CA CYS A 60 17.44 -3.37 -15.11
C CYS A 60 18.96 -3.26 -14.96
N GLY A 61 19.52 -3.51 -13.77
CA GLY A 61 20.95 -3.53 -13.52
C GLY A 61 21.51 -2.22 -12.95
N HIS A 62 20.64 -1.30 -12.53
CA HIS A 62 21.02 -0.04 -11.90
C HIS A 62 20.93 -0.11 -10.38
N LYS A 63 21.56 0.84 -9.68
CA LYS A 63 21.61 0.91 -8.20
C LYS A 63 20.47 1.81 -7.65
N PRO A 64 19.41 1.26 -7.05
CA PRO A 64 18.37 2.07 -6.42
C PRO A 64 18.82 2.57 -5.04
N ILE A 65 18.48 3.83 -4.74
CA ILE A 65 18.61 4.44 -3.42
C ILE A 65 17.19 4.73 -2.91
N ALA A 66 16.81 4.13 -1.80
CA ALA A 66 15.58 4.45 -1.08
C ALA A 66 15.92 5.50 -0.02
N LEU A 67 15.47 6.74 -0.22
CA LEU A 67 15.64 7.80 0.76
C LEU A 67 14.42 7.87 1.67
N VAL A 68 14.63 7.70 2.97
CA VAL A 68 13.61 7.97 3.98
C VAL A 68 13.79 9.40 4.49
N GLY A 69 12.73 10.19 4.38
CA GLY A 69 12.72 11.61 4.69
C GLY A 69 12.65 11.91 6.18
N GLY A 70 13.66 11.53 6.98
CA GLY A 70 13.69 11.87 8.40
C GLY A 70 13.67 13.38 8.67
N ALA A 71 14.40 14.18 7.88
CA ALA A 71 14.35 15.64 7.98
C ALA A 71 13.13 16.25 7.27
N THR A 72 12.86 15.82 6.04
CA THR A 72 11.71 16.34 5.26
C THR A 72 10.37 15.95 5.87
N GLY A 73 10.28 14.81 6.55
CA GLY A 73 9.09 14.40 7.31
C GLY A 73 8.77 15.31 8.50
N MET A 74 9.77 16.00 9.07
CA MET A 74 9.56 17.04 10.11
C MET A 74 8.95 18.32 9.54
N ILE A 75 9.09 18.56 8.24
CA ILE A 75 8.59 19.78 7.56
C ILE A 75 7.24 19.49 6.89
N GLY A 76 7.13 18.37 6.17
CA GLY A 76 5.94 17.94 5.44
C GLY A 76 5.83 18.54 4.04
N ASP A 77 5.74 17.65 3.04
CA ASP A 77 5.58 18.01 1.64
C ASP A 77 4.23 18.71 1.38
N PRO A 78 4.21 19.94 0.85
CA PRO A 78 2.99 20.67 0.49
C PRO A 78 2.33 20.17 -0.80
N SER A 79 2.98 19.34 -1.59
CA SER A 79 2.49 18.88 -2.89
C SER A 79 1.12 18.19 -2.75
N MET A 80 0.14 18.63 -3.58
CA MET A 80 -1.23 18.12 -3.60
C MET A 80 -2.00 18.27 -2.27
N LYS A 81 -1.58 19.18 -1.37
CA LYS A 81 -2.24 19.45 -0.10
C LYS A 81 -2.88 20.84 -0.07
N SER A 82 -4.02 20.94 0.59
CA SER A 82 -4.74 22.20 0.83
C SER A 82 -4.54 22.75 2.23
N GLN A 83 -3.92 21.97 3.13
CA GLN A 83 -3.67 22.33 4.54
C GLN A 83 -2.28 21.88 4.95
N GLU A 84 -1.67 22.61 5.90
CA GLU A 84 -0.39 22.24 6.51
C GLU A 84 -0.48 20.90 7.27
N ARG A 85 0.60 20.14 7.26
CA ARG A 85 0.67 18.87 7.99
C ARG A 85 0.95 19.10 9.47
N ASN A 86 0.39 18.24 10.32
CA ASN A 86 0.83 18.14 11.70
C ASN A 86 2.29 17.63 11.73
N LEU A 87 3.13 18.34 12.46
CA LEU A 87 4.53 17.94 12.65
C LEU A 87 4.60 16.74 13.58
N LEU A 88 5.41 15.74 13.21
CA LEU A 88 5.70 14.58 14.05
C LEU A 88 6.84 14.90 15.02
N ASP A 89 6.79 14.34 16.22
CA ASP A 89 7.93 14.37 17.14
C ASP A 89 9.04 13.40 16.67
N GLU A 90 10.24 13.59 17.18
CA GLU A 90 11.44 12.85 16.79
C GLU A 90 11.32 11.34 17.09
N GLU A 91 10.68 10.95 18.18
CA GLU A 91 10.51 9.55 18.58
C GLU A 91 9.58 8.83 17.60
N THR A 92 8.43 9.40 17.33
CA THR A 92 7.47 8.88 16.32
C THR A 92 8.11 8.78 14.93
N LEU A 93 8.89 9.81 14.56
CA LEU A 93 9.55 9.82 13.25
C LEU A 93 10.58 8.70 13.14
N ASN A 94 11.42 8.50 14.14
CA ASN A 94 12.42 7.44 14.18
C ASN A 94 11.78 6.04 14.17
N HIS A 95 10.67 5.86 14.86
CA HIS A 95 9.88 4.64 14.82
C HIS A 95 9.37 4.37 13.39
N ASN A 96 8.76 5.37 12.77
CA ASN A 96 8.25 5.25 11.40
C ASN A 96 9.35 4.93 10.39
N VAL A 97 10.53 5.57 10.51
CA VAL A 97 11.70 5.27 9.66
C VAL A 97 12.09 3.80 9.76
N ALA A 98 12.15 3.24 10.97
CA ALA A 98 12.49 1.83 11.17
C ALA A 98 11.45 0.88 10.54
N CYS A 99 10.17 1.18 10.71
CA CYS A 99 9.08 0.39 10.12
C CYS A 99 9.11 0.42 8.58
N ILE A 100 9.31 1.60 7.98
CA ILE A 100 9.40 1.75 6.52
C ILE A 100 10.61 1.00 5.96
N LYS A 101 11.76 1.07 6.64
CA LYS A 101 12.95 0.30 6.27
C LYS A 101 12.66 -1.20 6.18
N ALA A 102 12.01 -1.75 7.21
CA ALA A 102 11.65 -3.16 7.25
C ALA A 102 10.68 -3.56 6.11
N GLN A 103 9.76 -2.66 5.73
CA GLN A 103 8.85 -2.91 4.62
C GLN A 103 9.56 -2.84 3.26
N LEU A 104 10.45 -1.87 3.03
CA LEU A 104 11.21 -1.74 1.78
C LEU A 104 12.12 -2.93 1.52
N SER A 105 12.66 -3.57 2.57
CA SER A 105 13.49 -4.76 2.47
C SER A 105 12.78 -5.98 1.88
N LYS A 106 11.44 -5.98 1.82
CA LYS A 106 10.68 -7.02 1.13
C LYS A 106 10.68 -6.87 -0.39
N PHE A 107 10.97 -5.68 -0.90
CA PHE A 107 10.88 -5.37 -2.33
C PHE A 107 12.24 -5.26 -3.00
N LEU A 108 13.21 -4.69 -2.31
CA LEU A 108 14.53 -4.38 -2.84
C LEU A 108 15.58 -5.26 -2.19
N ASP A 109 16.56 -5.64 -2.97
CA ASP A 109 17.72 -6.36 -2.48
C ASP A 109 18.75 -5.38 -1.89
N PHE A 110 18.87 -5.37 -0.56
CA PHE A 110 19.83 -4.57 0.19
C PHE A 110 21.03 -5.39 0.67
N GLU A 111 20.95 -6.71 0.64
CA GLU A 111 21.84 -7.60 1.40
C GLU A 111 22.83 -8.36 0.52
N SER A 112 22.52 -8.56 -0.77
CA SER A 112 23.42 -9.33 -1.66
C SER A 112 24.75 -8.63 -1.91
N GLU A 113 25.71 -9.37 -2.49
CA GLU A 113 26.99 -8.82 -2.93
C GLU A 113 26.93 -8.21 -4.36
N ALA A 114 25.72 -8.05 -4.93
CA ALA A 114 25.57 -7.45 -6.25
C ALA A 114 26.00 -5.97 -6.24
N GLU A 115 26.69 -5.54 -7.28
CA GLU A 115 27.12 -4.15 -7.42
C GLU A 115 25.97 -3.15 -7.43
N ASN A 116 24.80 -3.60 -7.89
CA ASN A 116 23.57 -2.80 -7.93
C ASN A 116 22.61 -3.08 -6.78
N LYS A 117 23.11 -3.61 -5.66
CA LYS A 117 22.29 -3.73 -4.46
C LYS A 117 21.75 -2.36 -4.04
N ALA A 118 20.54 -2.35 -3.50
CA ALA A 118 19.88 -1.14 -3.04
C ALA A 118 20.61 -0.52 -1.84
N GLU A 119 20.51 0.79 -1.72
CA GLU A 119 20.99 1.51 -0.54
C GLU A 119 19.83 2.25 0.12
N LEU A 120 19.73 2.16 1.44
CA LEU A 120 18.78 2.93 2.22
C LEU A 120 19.50 4.05 2.93
N VAL A 121 19.01 5.28 2.78
CA VAL A 121 19.56 6.49 3.39
C VAL A 121 18.50 7.28 4.11
N ASN A 122 18.89 8.04 5.13
CA ASN A 122 18.02 8.96 5.84
C ASN A 122 18.56 10.39 5.68
N ASN A 123 17.75 11.31 5.13
CA ASN A 123 18.20 12.68 4.90
C ASN A 123 18.44 13.46 6.20
N TYR A 124 17.96 12.99 7.34
CA TYR A 124 18.30 13.56 8.64
C TYR A 124 19.82 13.50 8.93
N ASP A 125 20.53 12.49 8.39
CA ASP A 125 21.96 12.32 8.65
C ASP A 125 22.82 13.47 8.14
N TRP A 126 22.44 14.11 7.04
CA TRP A 126 23.15 15.28 6.50
C TRP A 126 22.46 16.61 6.79
N MET A 127 21.15 16.63 7.03
CA MET A 127 20.41 17.85 7.32
C MET A 127 20.58 18.34 8.76
N LYS A 128 20.69 17.45 9.74
CA LYS A 128 20.74 17.79 11.18
C LYS A 128 21.87 18.75 11.58
N ASN A 129 22.93 18.78 10.80
CA ASN A 129 24.10 19.62 11.10
C ASN A 129 24.07 20.97 10.39
N PHE A 130 23.09 21.21 9.50
CA PHE A 130 22.94 22.51 8.85
C PHE A 130 22.34 23.52 9.82
N THR A 131 23.04 24.66 9.99
CA THR A 131 22.37 25.83 10.57
C THR A 131 21.50 26.52 9.53
N PHE A 132 20.49 27.26 9.97
CA PHE A 132 19.65 28.06 9.06
C PHE A 132 20.49 29.04 8.22
N LEU A 133 21.51 29.64 8.83
CA LEU A 133 22.38 30.59 8.13
C LEU A 133 23.23 29.91 7.05
N ASP A 134 23.78 28.74 7.34
CA ASP A 134 24.57 27.98 6.39
C ASP A 134 23.70 27.52 5.22
N PHE A 135 22.51 26.99 5.48
CA PHE A 135 21.57 26.56 4.46
C PHE A 135 21.14 27.74 3.54
N ALA A 136 20.80 28.86 4.12
CA ALA A 136 20.41 30.05 3.37
C ALA A 136 21.57 30.58 2.49
N ARG A 137 22.81 30.55 3.02
CA ARG A 137 24.01 31.03 2.32
C ARG A 137 24.50 30.05 1.26
N GLU A 138 24.47 28.74 1.53
CA GLU A 138 25.10 27.74 0.65
C GLU A 138 24.12 27.18 -0.39
N ILE A 139 22.85 27.06 -0.03
CA ILE A 139 21.82 26.49 -0.90
C ILE A 139 20.83 27.58 -1.38
N GLY A 140 20.26 28.32 -0.45
CA GLY A 140 19.20 29.31 -0.74
C GLY A 140 19.58 30.35 -1.78
N LYS A 141 20.82 30.82 -1.78
CA LYS A 141 21.31 31.85 -2.74
C LYS A 141 21.28 31.36 -4.21
N HIS A 142 21.29 30.07 -4.47
CA HIS A 142 21.35 29.49 -5.81
C HIS A 142 19.99 29.36 -6.49
N ILE A 143 18.88 29.43 -5.73
CA ILE A 143 17.52 29.35 -6.25
C ILE A 143 16.78 30.67 -5.96
N THR A 144 16.28 31.32 -7.00
CA THR A 144 15.53 32.57 -6.81
C THR A 144 14.10 32.31 -6.31
N VAL A 145 13.57 33.25 -5.53
CA VAL A 145 12.17 33.21 -5.07
C VAL A 145 11.21 33.13 -6.26
N ASN A 146 11.48 33.84 -7.36
CA ASN A 146 10.65 33.74 -8.57
C ASN A 146 10.61 32.33 -9.16
N TYR A 147 11.74 31.61 -9.15
CA TYR A 147 11.79 30.21 -9.59
C TYR A 147 10.92 29.34 -8.68
N MET A 148 11.03 29.52 -7.38
CA MET A 148 10.25 28.75 -6.40
C MET A 148 8.74 29.03 -6.54
N MET A 149 8.36 30.31 -6.71
CA MET A 149 6.97 30.72 -6.88
C MET A 149 6.37 30.26 -8.22
N ALA A 150 7.17 29.97 -9.21
CA ALA A 150 6.72 29.48 -10.52
C ALA A 150 6.26 28.01 -10.50
N LYS A 151 6.53 27.26 -9.43
CA LYS A 151 6.09 25.87 -9.30
C LYS A 151 4.58 25.77 -9.12
N ASP A 152 3.94 24.79 -9.76
CA ASP A 152 2.48 24.64 -9.76
C ASP A 152 1.91 24.40 -8.34
N SER A 153 2.61 23.66 -7.51
CA SER A 153 2.23 23.44 -6.10
C SER A 153 2.19 24.75 -5.31
N VAL A 154 3.14 25.65 -5.55
CA VAL A 154 3.22 26.97 -4.91
C VAL A 154 2.16 27.91 -5.48
N LYS A 155 2.04 28.00 -6.81
CA LYS A 155 1.02 28.84 -7.46
C LYS A 155 -0.39 28.55 -6.96
N LYS A 156 -0.80 27.29 -6.91
CA LYS A 156 -2.13 26.86 -6.43
C LYS A 156 -2.40 27.29 -4.98
N ARG A 157 -1.39 27.30 -4.13
CA ARG A 157 -1.52 27.72 -2.72
C ARG A 157 -1.57 29.25 -2.58
N LEU A 158 -0.86 30.00 -3.43
CA LEU A 158 -0.81 31.45 -3.40
C LEU A 158 -1.94 32.13 -4.19
N SER A 159 -2.59 31.44 -5.14
CA SER A 159 -3.69 32.00 -5.96
C SER A 159 -5.02 32.18 -5.23
N GLY A 160 -5.11 31.79 -3.97
CA GLY A 160 -6.35 31.84 -3.19
C GLY A 160 -7.33 30.70 -3.45
N GLU A 161 -6.97 29.70 -4.25
CA GLU A 161 -7.74 28.48 -4.45
C GLU A 161 -7.71 27.55 -3.21
N ALA A 162 -6.66 27.68 -2.39
CA ALA A 162 -6.53 26.99 -1.11
C ALA A 162 -7.12 27.83 0.03
N ARG A 163 -7.74 27.17 1.04
CA ARG A 163 -8.33 27.83 2.21
C ARG A 163 -7.29 28.57 3.05
N ASP A 164 -6.09 28.00 3.16
CA ASP A 164 -4.98 28.53 3.94
C ASP A 164 -3.82 28.90 3.02
N GLY A 165 -3.08 29.96 3.36
CA GLY A 165 -1.84 30.33 2.67
C GLY A 165 -0.79 29.23 2.79
N MET A 166 0.42 29.49 2.31
CA MET A 166 1.58 28.62 2.44
C MET A 166 2.51 29.17 3.52
N SER A 167 2.88 28.36 4.51
CA SER A 167 3.86 28.76 5.50
C SER A 167 5.26 28.85 4.90
N PHE A 168 6.16 29.57 5.58
CA PHE A 168 7.58 29.62 5.17
C PHE A 168 8.19 28.19 5.21
N THR A 169 7.81 27.39 6.17
CA THR A 169 8.25 26.01 6.33
C THR A 169 7.88 25.17 5.09
N GLU A 170 6.61 25.17 4.69
CA GLU A 170 6.16 24.49 3.47
C GLU A 170 6.86 25.02 2.21
N PHE A 171 7.05 26.35 2.11
CA PHE A 171 7.69 26.97 0.97
C PHE A 171 9.15 26.52 0.79
N THR A 172 9.86 26.30 1.91
CA THR A 172 11.26 25.84 1.87
C THR A 172 11.42 24.36 1.54
N TYR A 173 10.37 23.55 1.63
CA TYR A 173 10.44 22.10 1.38
C TYR A 173 11.12 21.76 0.06
N GLN A 174 10.80 22.47 -1.02
CA GLN A 174 11.40 22.23 -2.33
C GLN A 174 12.94 22.43 -2.36
N LEU A 175 13.48 23.28 -1.48
CA LEU A 175 14.93 23.46 -1.34
C LEU A 175 15.57 22.30 -0.57
N LEU A 176 14.88 21.79 0.46
CA LEU A 176 15.35 20.66 1.25
C LEU A 176 15.45 19.40 0.37
N GLN A 177 14.39 19.07 -0.35
CA GLN A 177 14.40 17.96 -1.30
C GLN A 177 15.40 18.19 -2.45
N GLY A 178 15.55 19.42 -2.91
CA GLY A 178 16.56 19.78 -3.91
C GLY A 178 17.99 19.55 -3.40
N TYR A 179 18.25 19.86 -2.14
CA TYR A 179 19.54 19.59 -1.51
C TYR A 179 19.79 18.09 -1.30
N ASP A 180 18.79 17.30 -1.00
CA ASP A 180 18.92 15.83 -0.95
C ASP A 180 19.49 15.29 -2.27
N PHE A 181 18.98 15.79 -3.41
CA PHE A 181 19.47 15.36 -4.72
C PHE A 181 20.93 15.79 -4.94
N LEU A 182 21.27 17.04 -4.61
CA LEU A 182 22.64 17.54 -4.69
C LEU A 182 23.58 16.70 -3.82
N TYR A 183 23.21 16.43 -2.56
CA TYR A 183 24.00 15.61 -1.65
C TYR A 183 24.24 14.21 -2.19
N LEU A 184 23.18 13.55 -2.65
CA LEU A 184 23.27 12.21 -3.23
C LEU A 184 24.08 12.18 -4.53
N TYR A 185 24.01 13.25 -5.32
CA TYR A 185 24.83 13.40 -6.52
C TYR A 185 26.32 13.42 -6.17
N GLU A 186 26.73 14.26 -5.22
CA GLU A 186 28.12 14.42 -4.81
C GLU A 186 28.69 13.22 -4.06
N HIS A 187 27.89 12.57 -3.19
CA HIS A 187 28.40 11.57 -2.27
C HIS A 187 28.06 10.12 -2.66
N LYS A 188 27.08 9.92 -3.54
CA LYS A 188 26.58 8.57 -3.93
C LYS A 188 26.59 8.34 -5.45
N GLY A 189 27.01 9.33 -6.25
CA GLY A 189 26.95 9.24 -7.70
C GLY A 189 25.53 9.11 -8.25
N CYS A 190 24.54 9.62 -7.51
CA CYS A 190 23.13 9.56 -7.89
C CYS A 190 22.84 10.62 -8.97
N THR A 191 22.55 10.19 -10.20
CA THR A 191 22.36 11.09 -11.33
C THR A 191 20.89 11.26 -11.73
N LEU A 192 19.98 10.47 -11.17
CA LEU A 192 18.55 10.48 -11.49
C LEU A 192 17.70 10.53 -10.22
N GLN A 193 16.75 11.44 -10.15
CA GLN A 193 15.67 11.42 -9.16
C GLN A 193 14.37 10.98 -9.82
N MET A 194 13.63 10.11 -9.12
CA MET A 194 12.34 9.58 -9.58
C MET A 194 11.25 9.81 -8.54
N GLY A 195 9.98 9.87 -8.97
CA GLY A 195 8.85 10.07 -8.06
C GLY A 195 7.50 10.08 -8.77
N GLY A 196 6.44 10.47 -8.06
CA GLY A 196 5.13 10.73 -8.66
C GLY A 196 5.11 12.05 -9.43
N ALA A 197 4.15 12.22 -10.33
CA ALA A 197 4.00 13.44 -11.13
C ALA A 197 3.83 14.71 -10.29
N ASP A 198 3.28 14.59 -9.09
CA ASP A 198 3.18 15.68 -8.11
C ASP A 198 4.54 16.19 -7.61
N GLN A 199 5.59 15.37 -7.75
CA GLN A 199 6.96 15.68 -7.32
C GLN A 199 7.80 16.39 -8.38
N TRP A 200 7.33 16.55 -9.62
CA TRP A 200 8.11 17.13 -10.71
C TRP A 200 8.75 18.48 -10.36
N GLY A 201 8.01 19.35 -9.66
CA GLY A 201 8.50 20.65 -9.21
C GLY A 201 9.67 20.56 -8.24
N ASN A 202 9.59 19.66 -7.25
CA ASN A 202 10.63 19.45 -6.26
C ASN A 202 11.86 18.79 -6.91
N ILE A 203 11.66 17.76 -7.73
CA ILE A 203 12.72 17.02 -8.44
C ILE A 203 13.53 17.95 -9.33
N THR A 204 12.86 18.76 -10.13
CA THR A 204 13.53 19.71 -11.03
C THR A 204 14.26 20.83 -10.28
N THR A 205 13.89 21.14 -9.04
CA THR A 205 14.66 22.05 -8.18
C THR A 205 16.03 21.47 -7.83
N GLY A 206 16.10 20.17 -7.57
CA GLY A 206 17.37 19.47 -7.33
C GLY A 206 18.28 19.45 -8.57
N SER A 207 17.73 19.12 -9.73
CA SER A 207 18.50 19.19 -11.01
C SER A 207 19.03 20.59 -11.27
N GLU A 208 18.24 21.64 -10.99
CA GLU A 208 18.66 23.04 -11.14
C GLU A 208 19.75 23.43 -10.14
N LEU A 209 19.70 22.95 -8.88
CA LEU A 209 20.77 23.15 -7.90
C LEU A 209 22.08 22.52 -8.37
N ILE A 210 22.05 21.28 -8.82
CA ILE A 210 23.23 20.58 -9.36
C ILE A 210 23.81 21.36 -10.54
N ARG A 211 22.98 21.80 -11.45
CA ARG A 211 23.43 22.61 -12.61
C ARG A 211 24.07 23.92 -12.17
N ARG A 212 23.48 24.66 -11.20
CA ARG A 212 23.99 25.99 -10.77
C ARG A 212 25.24 25.90 -9.90
N ILE A 213 25.34 24.88 -9.05
CA ILE A 213 26.43 24.75 -8.08
C ILE A 213 27.59 24.00 -8.72
N LEU A 214 27.35 22.89 -9.42
CA LEU A 214 28.39 22.00 -9.93
C LEU A 214 28.65 22.16 -11.44
N GLY A 215 27.76 22.84 -12.18
CA GLY A 215 27.84 22.90 -13.65
C GLY A 215 27.66 21.54 -14.32
N LYS A 216 26.96 20.61 -13.65
CA LYS A 216 26.71 19.23 -14.10
C LYS A 216 25.25 19.01 -14.46
N GLU A 217 25.00 17.93 -15.21
CA GLU A 217 23.64 17.49 -15.54
C GLU A 217 23.16 16.43 -14.56
N ALA A 218 21.88 16.53 -14.21
CA ALA A 218 21.17 15.51 -13.43
C ALA A 218 19.77 15.35 -14.01
N PHE A 219 19.21 14.17 -13.91
CA PHE A 219 18.03 13.75 -14.64
C PHE A 219 16.83 13.57 -13.71
N ALA A 220 15.63 13.61 -14.30
CA ALA A 220 14.37 13.47 -13.60
C ALA A 220 13.41 12.58 -14.39
N LEU A 221 12.66 11.74 -13.67
CA LEU A 221 11.60 10.92 -14.22
C LEU A 221 10.43 10.89 -13.23
N THR A 222 9.20 11.07 -13.71
CA THR A 222 8.00 10.92 -12.89
C THR A 222 7.03 9.90 -13.46
N CYS A 223 6.31 9.23 -12.54
CA CYS A 223 5.21 8.34 -12.88
C CYS A 223 3.87 9.06 -12.75
N PRO A 224 2.87 8.65 -13.56
CA PRO A 224 1.50 9.12 -13.38
C PRO A 224 0.98 8.85 -11.97
N LEU A 225 0.18 9.75 -11.44
CA LEU A 225 -0.61 9.48 -10.24
C LEU A 225 -1.66 8.42 -10.56
N ILE A 226 -1.69 7.38 -9.77
CA ILE A 226 -2.64 6.29 -9.97
C ILE A 226 -4.02 6.70 -9.46
N THR A 227 -5.01 6.61 -10.35
CA THR A 227 -6.43 6.78 -10.04
C THR A 227 -7.18 5.53 -10.44
N LYS A 228 -8.34 5.31 -9.81
CA LYS A 228 -9.29 4.29 -10.25
C LYS A 228 -9.94 4.71 -11.58
N ALA A 229 -10.46 3.74 -12.32
CA ALA A 229 -11.17 4.00 -13.59
C ALA A 229 -12.42 4.91 -13.41
N ASP A 230 -13.04 4.88 -12.24
CA ASP A 230 -14.16 5.75 -11.86
C ASP A 230 -13.73 7.17 -11.44
N GLY A 231 -12.44 7.51 -11.50
CA GLY A 231 -11.87 8.78 -11.06
C GLY A 231 -11.58 8.87 -9.55
N GLY A 232 -11.91 7.82 -8.79
CA GLY A 232 -11.66 7.76 -7.35
C GLY A 232 -10.16 7.66 -7.02
N LYS A 233 -9.81 8.01 -5.78
CA LYS A 233 -8.43 7.90 -5.30
C LYS A 233 -8.02 6.44 -5.15
N PHE A 234 -6.90 6.06 -5.78
CA PHE A 234 -6.31 4.74 -5.62
C PHE A 234 -5.88 4.49 -4.17
N GLY A 235 -6.13 3.28 -3.68
CA GLY A 235 -5.72 2.87 -2.35
C GLY A 235 -6.57 3.37 -1.19
N LYS A 236 -7.63 4.13 -1.48
CA LYS A 236 -8.62 4.52 -0.45
C LYS A 236 -9.89 3.70 -0.58
N THR A 237 -10.36 3.21 0.55
CA THR A 237 -11.66 2.57 0.74
C THR A 237 -12.49 3.41 1.73
N GLU A 238 -13.74 3.02 1.96
CA GLU A 238 -14.57 3.62 3.02
C GLU A 238 -13.94 3.46 4.42
N LYS A 239 -13.14 2.41 4.62
CA LYS A 239 -12.40 2.12 5.86
C LYS A 239 -11.01 2.78 5.94
N GLY A 240 -10.60 3.57 4.93
CA GLY A 240 -9.32 4.26 4.89
C GLY A 240 -8.33 3.69 3.88
N ASN A 241 -7.03 3.83 4.15
CA ASN A 241 -5.96 3.34 3.28
C ASN A 241 -5.80 1.82 3.36
N ILE A 242 -5.36 1.22 2.24
CA ILE A 242 -4.87 -0.17 2.22
C ILE A 242 -3.38 -0.15 2.53
N TRP A 243 -3.02 -0.64 3.70
CA TRP A 243 -1.67 -0.62 4.23
C TRP A 243 -0.88 -1.86 3.82
N LEU A 244 0.45 -1.75 3.78
CA LEU A 244 1.34 -2.88 3.55
C LEU A 244 1.65 -3.66 4.83
N ASP A 245 1.38 -3.05 5.99
CA ASP A 245 1.49 -3.71 7.28
C ASP A 245 0.30 -4.66 7.51
N PRO A 246 0.55 -5.96 7.79
CA PRO A 246 -0.51 -6.94 8.02
C PRO A 246 -1.34 -6.69 9.30
N GLU A 247 -0.83 -5.90 10.27
CA GLU A 247 -1.59 -5.52 11.45
C GLU A 247 -2.59 -4.38 11.18
N ARG A 248 -2.32 -3.55 10.15
CA ARG A 248 -3.20 -2.44 9.74
C ARG A 248 -4.20 -2.83 8.66
N THR A 249 -3.78 -3.67 7.72
CA THR A 249 -4.63 -4.28 6.69
C THR A 249 -4.26 -5.73 6.59
N SER A 250 -5.15 -6.62 7.01
CA SER A 250 -4.85 -8.06 6.98
C SER A 250 -4.53 -8.54 5.56
N PRO A 251 -3.71 -9.59 5.38
CA PRO A 251 -3.41 -10.17 4.07
C PRO A 251 -4.67 -10.55 3.30
N TYR A 252 -5.73 -10.99 4.00
CA TYR A 252 -7.03 -11.27 3.40
C TYR A 252 -7.69 -10.00 2.82
N GLN A 253 -7.77 -8.91 3.60
CA GLN A 253 -8.33 -7.62 3.12
C GLN A 253 -7.48 -7.05 1.98
N PHE A 254 -6.16 -7.17 2.07
CA PHE A 254 -5.23 -6.77 1.02
C PHE A 254 -5.48 -7.56 -0.27
N TYR A 255 -5.59 -8.88 -0.19
CA TYR A 255 -5.94 -9.76 -1.31
C TYR A 255 -7.30 -9.39 -1.93
N GLN A 256 -8.32 -9.19 -1.10
CA GLN A 256 -9.67 -8.81 -1.55
C GLN A 256 -9.69 -7.47 -2.27
N PHE A 257 -8.87 -6.51 -1.87
CA PHE A 257 -8.76 -5.24 -2.57
C PHE A 257 -8.37 -5.45 -4.04
N TRP A 258 -7.33 -6.22 -4.30
CA TRP A 258 -6.85 -6.49 -5.66
C TRP A 258 -7.81 -7.40 -6.44
N LEU A 259 -8.41 -8.37 -5.78
CA LEU A 259 -9.39 -9.25 -6.40
C LEU A 259 -10.63 -8.49 -6.88
N ASN A 260 -11.01 -7.39 -6.22
CA ASN A 260 -12.26 -6.67 -6.49
C ASN A 260 -12.10 -5.41 -7.36
N VAL A 261 -10.94 -5.15 -7.93
CA VAL A 261 -10.75 -4.05 -8.89
C VAL A 261 -11.54 -4.29 -10.19
N SER A 262 -11.90 -3.23 -10.91
CA SER A 262 -12.55 -3.32 -12.21
C SER A 262 -11.64 -3.98 -13.25
N ASP A 263 -12.19 -4.46 -14.37
CA ASP A 263 -11.40 -5.06 -15.44
C ASP A 263 -10.39 -4.06 -16.01
N SER A 264 -10.83 -2.82 -16.27
CA SER A 264 -9.94 -1.74 -16.75
C SER A 264 -8.84 -1.36 -15.76
N ASP A 265 -9.13 -1.41 -14.45
CA ASP A 265 -8.12 -1.21 -13.42
C ASP A 265 -7.15 -2.39 -13.35
N ALA A 266 -7.64 -3.62 -13.49
CA ALA A 266 -6.81 -4.82 -13.46
C ALA A 266 -5.77 -4.82 -14.60
N GLU A 267 -6.18 -4.44 -15.83
CA GLU A 267 -5.27 -4.30 -16.97
C GLU A 267 -4.18 -3.25 -16.77
N LYS A 268 -4.53 -2.15 -16.11
CA LYS A 268 -3.57 -1.11 -15.74
C LYS A 268 -2.65 -1.56 -14.62
N TYR A 269 -3.23 -2.10 -13.55
CA TYR A 269 -2.49 -2.39 -12.31
C TYR A 269 -1.56 -3.59 -12.44
N ILE A 270 -1.91 -4.60 -13.26
CA ILE A 270 -1.03 -5.75 -13.48
C ILE A 270 0.30 -5.35 -14.13
N LYS A 271 0.29 -4.32 -15.00
CA LYS A 271 1.49 -3.75 -15.61
C LYS A 271 2.36 -3.02 -14.58
N ILE A 272 1.74 -2.31 -13.63
CA ILE A 272 2.43 -1.43 -12.68
C ILE A 272 2.94 -2.20 -11.46
N PHE A 273 2.13 -3.10 -10.90
CA PHE A 273 2.35 -3.69 -9.58
C PHE A 273 2.87 -5.13 -9.61
N THR A 274 3.21 -5.67 -10.79
CA THR A 274 3.78 -7.02 -10.90
C THR A 274 5.13 -7.01 -11.58
N MET A 275 5.87 -8.12 -11.40
CA MET A 275 7.16 -8.34 -12.08
C MET A 275 7.02 -9.24 -13.32
N LEU A 276 5.79 -9.53 -13.73
CA LEU A 276 5.51 -10.32 -14.94
C LEU A 276 6.07 -9.64 -16.18
N THR A 277 6.46 -10.43 -17.15
CA THR A 277 6.93 -9.94 -18.46
C THR A 277 5.78 -9.39 -19.29
N LYS A 278 6.12 -8.64 -20.33
CA LYS A 278 5.12 -8.10 -21.27
C LYS A 278 4.28 -9.22 -21.90
N GLU A 279 4.93 -10.29 -22.31
CA GLU A 279 4.31 -11.46 -22.96
C GLU A 279 3.33 -12.17 -22.02
N GLU A 280 3.70 -12.36 -20.74
CA GLU A 280 2.83 -12.96 -19.72
C GLU A 280 1.60 -12.09 -19.46
N ILE A 281 1.79 -10.78 -19.36
CA ILE A 281 0.69 -9.82 -19.12
C ILE A 281 -0.23 -9.75 -20.34
N ASP A 282 0.31 -9.64 -21.56
CA ASP A 282 -0.48 -9.57 -22.79
C ASP A 282 -1.30 -10.86 -22.98
N SER A 283 -0.72 -12.03 -22.67
CA SER A 283 -1.42 -13.31 -22.67
C SER A 283 -2.55 -13.37 -21.65
N ALA A 284 -2.29 -12.90 -20.41
CA ALA A 284 -3.29 -12.90 -19.34
C ALA A 284 -4.47 -11.96 -19.68
N ILE A 285 -4.20 -10.79 -20.25
CA ILE A 285 -5.23 -9.84 -20.69
C ILE A 285 -6.08 -10.46 -21.81
N ALA A 286 -5.46 -11.11 -22.81
CA ALA A 286 -6.17 -11.75 -23.91
C ALA A 286 -7.08 -12.88 -23.40
N GLN A 287 -6.60 -13.74 -22.50
CA GLN A 287 -7.39 -14.79 -21.87
C GLN A 287 -8.56 -14.24 -21.04
N HIS A 288 -8.32 -13.16 -20.29
CA HIS A 288 -9.36 -12.51 -19.51
C HIS A 288 -10.48 -11.94 -20.39
N ALA A 289 -10.14 -11.38 -21.55
CA ALA A 289 -11.11 -10.81 -22.49
C ALA A 289 -12.10 -11.85 -23.06
N GLU A 290 -11.74 -13.15 -23.08
CA GLU A 290 -12.63 -14.24 -23.52
C GLU A 290 -13.72 -14.57 -22.50
N ALA A 291 -13.45 -14.41 -21.19
CA ALA A 291 -14.39 -14.74 -20.10
C ALA A 291 -14.16 -13.83 -18.88
N PRO A 292 -14.49 -12.51 -18.96
CA PRO A 292 -14.22 -11.55 -17.88
C PRO A 292 -14.89 -11.89 -16.55
N GLU A 293 -16.05 -12.57 -16.61
CA GLU A 293 -16.80 -13.01 -15.41
C GLU A 293 -16.02 -13.99 -14.53
N ARG A 294 -15.01 -14.68 -15.07
CA ARG A 294 -14.12 -15.58 -14.31
C ARG A 294 -13.08 -14.82 -13.48
N ARG A 295 -12.85 -13.54 -13.78
CA ARG A 295 -11.94 -12.64 -13.08
C ARG A 295 -10.50 -13.19 -12.97
N GLU A 296 -10.03 -13.90 -14.00
CA GLU A 296 -8.69 -14.54 -13.96
C GLU A 296 -7.56 -13.50 -13.89
N LEU A 297 -7.73 -12.35 -14.56
CA LEU A 297 -6.75 -11.25 -14.49
C LEU A 297 -6.65 -10.67 -13.06
N GLN A 298 -7.79 -10.45 -12.38
CA GLN A 298 -7.80 -9.98 -11.00
C GLN A 298 -7.22 -11.00 -10.04
N LYS A 299 -7.48 -12.30 -10.26
CA LYS A 299 -6.89 -13.38 -9.46
C LYS A 299 -5.37 -13.41 -9.60
N LEU A 300 -4.87 -13.28 -10.85
CA LEU A 300 -3.43 -13.21 -11.11
C LEU A 300 -2.80 -11.97 -10.46
N LEU A 301 -3.40 -10.80 -10.64
CA LEU A 301 -2.96 -9.55 -10.00
C LEU A 301 -2.92 -9.69 -8.48
N ALA A 302 -4.00 -10.18 -7.86
CA ALA A 302 -4.10 -10.36 -6.43
C ALA A 302 -3.07 -11.37 -5.91
N LYS A 303 -2.81 -12.46 -6.65
CA LYS A 303 -1.77 -13.43 -6.34
C LYS A 303 -0.38 -12.76 -6.31
N GLU A 304 0.01 -12.15 -7.42
CA GLU A 304 1.35 -11.58 -7.57
C GLU A 304 1.63 -10.51 -6.51
N VAL A 305 0.68 -9.59 -6.29
CA VAL A 305 0.89 -8.48 -5.36
C VAL A 305 0.80 -8.95 -3.91
N THR A 306 -0.14 -9.83 -3.56
CA THR A 306 -0.23 -10.36 -2.18
C THR A 306 0.98 -11.20 -1.82
N THR A 307 1.45 -12.05 -2.74
CA THR A 307 2.67 -12.85 -2.55
C THR A 307 3.90 -11.95 -2.37
N MET A 308 4.02 -10.89 -3.14
CA MET A 308 5.15 -9.95 -3.06
C MET A 308 5.19 -9.22 -1.70
N VAL A 309 4.04 -8.82 -1.15
CA VAL A 309 3.95 -8.01 0.07
C VAL A 309 3.93 -8.87 1.34
N HIS A 310 3.17 -9.95 1.33
CA HIS A 310 2.87 -10.76 2.51
C HIS A 310 3.45 -12.18 2.48
N GLY A 311 3.93 -12.65 1.32
CA GLY A 311 4.47 -13.98 1.13
C GLY A 311 3.44 -15.01 0.66
N VAL A 312 3.95 -16.18 0.24
CA VAL A 312 3.14 -17.26 -0.36
C VAL A 312 2.11 -17.80 0.62
N SER A 313 2.53 -18.06 1.86
CA SER A 313 1.64 -18.63 2.90
C SER A 313 0.44 -17.74 3.18
N GLU A 314 0.65 -16.43 3.31
CA GLU A 314 -0.44 -15.49 3.57
C GLU A 314 -1.38 -15.33 2.35
N TYR A 315 -0.83 -15.42 1.13
CA TYR A 315 -1.66 -15.49 -0.06
C TYR A 315 -2.55 -16.74 -0.07
N GLU A 316 -1.99 -17.92 0.23
CA GLU A 316 -2.75 -19.18 0.28
C GLU A 316 -3.85 -19.12 1.35
N ASN A 317 -3.54 -18.58 2.54
CA ASN A 317 -4.51 -18.34 3.61
C ASN A 317 -5.63 -17.38 3.14
N ALA A 318 -5.29 -16.31 2.44
CA ALA A 318 -6.28 -15.34 1.92
C ALA A 318 -7.20 -15.98 0.85
N VAL A 319 -6.65 -16.84 -0.02
CA VAL A 319 -7.44 -17.58 -1.03
C VAL A 319 -8.38 -18.56 -0.33
N ALA A 320 -7.89 -19.37 0.63
CA ALA A 320 -8.71 -20.30 1.38
C ALA A 320 -9.86 -19.58 2.11
N ALA A 321 -9.55 -18.46 2.75
CA ALA A 321 -10.53 -17.60 3.41
C ALA A 321 -11.59 -17.05 2.44
N SER A 322 -11.17 -16.59 1.25
CA SER A 322 -12.08 -16.10 0.20
C SER A 322 -13.03 -17.21 -0.28
N GLN A 323 -12.50 -18.40 -0.51
CA GLN A 323 -13.29 -19.58 -0.90
C GLN A 323 -14.30 -19.97 0.17
N MET A 324 -13.97 -19.79 1.45
CA MET A 324 -14.90 -20.07 2.56
C MET A 324 -16.08 -19.12 2.60
N LEU A 325 -15.87 -17.83 2.29
CA LEU A 325 -16.99 -16.87 2.28
C LEU A 325 -17.90 -17.05 1.06
N PHE A 326 -17.30 -17.22 -0.11
CA PHE A 326 -18.00 -17.14 -1.39
C PHE A 326 -18.15 -18.48 -2.11
N GLY A 327 -17.54 -19.55 -1.59
CA GLY A 327 -17.57 -20.90 -2.15
C GLY A 327 -18.29 -21.93 -1.26
N ASN A 328 -18.16 -23.21 -1.61
CA ASN A 328 -18.70 -24.36 -0.88
C ASN A 328 -17.69 -24.84 0.20
N ALA A 329 -17.20 -23.96 1.03
CA ALA A 329 -16.24 -24.34 2.07
C ALA A 329 -16.86 -25.27 3.09
N THR A 330 -16.08 -26.28 3.50
CA THR A 330 -16.47 -27.26 4.51
C THR A 330 -16.23 -26.71 5.92
N LYS A 331 -16.85 -27.36 6.92
CA LYS A 331 -16.63 -27.10 8.34
C LYS A 331 -15.15 -27.24 8.70
N GLU A 332 -14.50 -28.34 8.21
CA GLU A 332 -13.11 -28.64 8.50
C GLU A 332 -12.17 -27.46 8.07
N ALA A 333 -12.42 -26.89 6.89
CA ALA A 333 -11.63 -25.77 6.41
C ALA A 333 -11.81 -24.54 7.30
N LEU A 334 -13.04 -24.26 7.78
CA LEU A 334 -13.33 -23.18 8.71
C LEU A 334 -12.66 -23.37 10.08
N MET A 335 -12.68 -24.61 10.60
CA MET A 335 -12.09 -24.95 11.90
C MET A 335 -10.56 -24.88 11.90
N ASN A 336 -9.92 -24.97 10.74
CA ASN A 336 -8.46 -24.89 10.56
C ASN A 336 -7.94 -23.47 10.32
N LEU A 337 -8.81 -22.46 10.22
CA LEU A 337 -8.36 -21.06 10.12
C LEU A 337 -7.70 -20.62 11.43
N ASP A 338 -6.60 -19.89 11.33
CA ASP A 338 -6.08 -19.15 12.48
C ASP A 338 -7.02 -18.00 12.90
N GLU A 339 -6.90 -17.58 14.15
CA GLU A 339 -7.80 -16.57 14.74
C GLU A 339 -7.77 -15.25 13.97
N LYS A 340 -6.58 -14.80 13.53
CA LYS A 340 -6.40 -13.55 12.82
C LYS A 340 -7.10 -13.57 11.46
N THR A 341 -6.90 -14.64 10.71
CA THR A 341 -7.56 -14.86 9.41
C THR A 341 -9.07 -14.98 9.59
N PHE A 342 -9.54 -15.73 10.59
CA PHE A 342 -10.97 -15.83 10.88
C PHE A 342 -11.61 -14.47 11.14
N LEU A 343 -11.03 -13.65 12.02
CA LEU A 343 -11.54 -12.31 12.33
C LEU A 343 -11.47 -11.37 11.13
N ALA A 344 -10.42 -11.47 10.32
CA ALA A 344 -10.30 -10.65 9.11
C ALA A 344 -11.33 -11.00 8.03
N VAL A 345 -11.62 -12.30 7.87
CA VAL A 345 -12.65 -12.80 6.94
C VAL A 345 -14.04 -12.31 7.31
N PHE A 346 -14.35 -12.29 8.60
CA PHE A 346 -15.65 -11.92 9.14
C PHE A 346 -15.66 -10.49 9.72
N ASP A 347 -14.73 -9.64 9.31
CA ASP A 347 -14.67 -8.23 9.73
C ASP A 347 -15.99 -7.49 9.39
N GLY A 348 -16.54 -6.81 10.41
CA GLY A 348 -17.83 -6.11 10.30
C GLY A 348 -19.07 -6.99 10.45
N VAL A 349 -18.91 -8.31 10.66
CA VAL A 349 -20.01 -9.20 11.01
C VAL A 349 -20.45 -8.96 12.47
N PRO A 350 -21.75 -8.84 12.76
CA PRO A 350 -22.24 -8.64 14.12
C PRO A 350 -21.72 -9.75 15.05
N THR A 351 -21.12 -9.34 16.17
CA THR A 351 -20.52 -10.24 17.16
C THR A 351 -21.25 -10.15 18.49
N PHE A 352 -21.55 -11.30 19.08
CA PHE A 352 -22.17 -11.44 20.40
C PHE A 352 -21.24 -12.21 21.33
N GLU A 353 -21.20 -11.83 22.59
CA GLU A 353 -20.41 -12.56 23.60
C GLU A 353 -21.31 -13.47 24.44
N VAL A 354 -20.86 -14.70 24.68
CA VAL A 354 -21.54 -15.70 25.49
C VAL A 354 -20.51 -16.35 26.43
N ALA A 355 -20.84 -16.40 27.71
CA ALA A 355 -19.95 -16.93 28.73
C ALA A 355 -19.68 -18.43 28.55
N ALA A 356 -18.41 -18.83 28.72
CA ALA A 356 -17.95 -20.23 28.49
C ALA A 356 -18.63 -21.26 29.40
N ASP A 357 -18.98 -20.88 30.62
CA ASP A 357 -19.63 -21.72 31.62
C ASP A 357 -21.08 -22.12 31.26
N LYS A 358 -21.68 -21.47 30.27
CA LYS A 358 -23.02 -21.79 29.76
C LYS A 358 -23.03 -23.00 28.82
N PHE A 359 -21.87 -23.41 28.30
CA PHE A 359 -21.80 -24.53 27.38
C PHE A 359 -21.62 -25.88 28.09
N PRO A 360 -22.25 -26.99 27.58
CA PRO A 360 -23.01 -27.07 26.33
C PRO A 360 -24.39 -26.40 26.43
N LEU A 361 -24.80 -25.68 25.34
CA LEU A 361 -26.01 -24.89 25.30
C LEU A 361 -26.92 -25.36 24.15
N GLY A 362 -28.23 -25.43 24.39
CA GLY A 362 -29.20 -25.75 23.33
C GLY A 362 -29.18 -24.69 22.23
N ILE A 363 -29.23 -25.10 20.95
CA ILE A 363 -29.11 -24.21 19.77
C ILE A 363 -30.10 -23.04 19.81
N ILE A 364 -31.32 -23.25 20.28
CA ILE A 364 -32.33 -22.15 20.36
C ILE A 364 -31.96 -21.17 21.47
N ASP A 365 -31.45 -21.65 22.61
CA ASP A 365 -31.03 -20.78 23.70
C ASP A 365 -29.78 -19.99 23.31
N LEU A 366 -28.84 -20.63 22.60
CA LEU A 366 -27.68 -19.95 22.03
C LEU A 366 -28.06 -18.82 21.08
N LEU A 367 -28.93 -19.10 20.09
CA LEU A 367 -29.19 -18.16 18.98
C LEU A 367 -30.27 -17.13 19.30
N ALA A 368 -31.20 -17.37 20.20
CA ALA A 368 -32.31 -16.48 20.53
C ALA A 368 -32.40 -16.08 22.01
N GLY A 369 -31.60 -16.70 22.88
CA GLY A 369 -31.49 -16.34 24.29
C GLY A 369 -30.24 -15.51 24.57
N GLU A 370 -29.07 -16.09 24.32
CA GLU A 370 -27.79 -15.50 24.74
C GLU A 370 -27.18 -14.56 23.67
N SER A 371 -27.21 -14.95 22.39
CA SER A 371 -26.54 -14.17 21.34
C SER A 371 -27.45 -13.23 20.54
N GLN A 372 -28.78 -13.30 20.71
CA GLN A 372 -29.75 -12.45 20.00
C GLN A 372 -29.62 -12.47 18.46
N VAL A 373 -29.09 -13.52 17.87
CA VAL A 373 -29.08 -13.75 16.40
C VAL A 373 -30.52 -13.78 15.86
N PHE A 374 -31.43 -14.28 16.67
CA PHE A 374 -32.87 -14.22 16.42
C PHE A 374 -33.59 -13.41 17.49
N PRO A 375 -34.60 -12.61 17.09
CA PRO A 375 -35.36 -11.78 18.03
C PRO A 375 -36.27 -12.61 18.95
N SER A 376 -36.55 -13.88 18.60
CA SER A 376 -37.36 -14.78 19.42
C SER A 376 -37.03 -16.25 19.19
N LYS A 377 -37.26 -17.06 20.23
CA LYS A 377 -37.13 -18.54 20.17
C LYS A 377 -38.07 -19.16 19.13
N GLY A 378 -39.26 -18.57 18.93
CA GLY A 378 -40.21 -19.03 17.93
C GLY A 378 -39.74 -18.84 16.49
N GLU A 379 -39.10 -17.71 16.17
CA GLU A 379 -38.52 -17.44 14.86
C GLU A 379 -37.32 -18.37 14.62
N CYS A 380 -36.47 -18.55 15.62
CA CYS A 380 -35.33 -19.46 15.54
C CYS A 380 -35.77 -20.89 15.20
N ARG A 381 -36.80 -21.44 15.91
CA ARG A 381 -37.37 -22.78 15.63
C ARG A 381 -37.86 -22.91 14.19
N LYS A 382 -38.67 -21.97 13.73
CA LYS A 382 -39.19 -21.96 12.34
C LYS A 382 -38.07 -21.97 11.32
N MET A 383 -37.02 -21.17 11.55
CA MET A 383 -35.89 -21.07 10.63
C MET A 383 -35.04 -22.34 10.62
N ILE A 384 -34.83 -23.01 11.78
CA ILE A 384 -34.14 -24.31 11.86
C ILE A 384 -34.94 -25.37 11.10
N GLN A 385 -36.26 -25.47 11.34
CA GLN A 385 -37.15 -26.41 10.64
C GLN A 385 -37.19 -26.19 9.13
N ALA A 386 -37.00 -24.94 8.68
CA ALA A 386 -36.87 -24.59 7.26
C ALA A 386 -35.45 -24.79 6.70
N ASN A 387 -34.53 -25.46 7.42
CA ASN A 387 -33.11 -25.60 7.06
C ASN A 387 -32.41 -24.27 6.77
N GLY A 388 -32.85 -23.19 7.41
CA GLY A 388 -32.32 -21.84 7.21
C GLY A 388 -31.21 -21.45 8.18
N VAL A 389 -30.77 -22.34 9.07
CA VAL A 389 -29.71 -22.08 10.06
C VAL A 389 -28.52 -22.99 9.82
N SER A 390 -27.32 -22.45 9.93
CA SER A 390 -26.08 -23.24 9.97
C SER A 390 -25.19 -22.78 11.12
N ILE A 391 -24.46 -23.71 11.72
CA ILE A 391 -23.37 -23.46 12.66
C ILE A 391 -22.09 -23.95 12.00
N ASN A 392 -21.08 -23.11 11.95
CA ASN A 392 -19.80 -23.42 11.33
C ASN A 392 -19.95 -24.04 9.92
N LYS A 393 -20.85 -23.47 9.09
CA LYS A 393 -21.20 -23.94 7.73
C LYS A 393 -22.00 -25.26 7.68
N GLU A 394 -22.21 -25.94 8.77
CA GLU A 394 -23.09 -27.15 8.81
C GLU A 394 -24.54 -26.78 9.09
N LYS A 395 -25.46 -27.32 8.32
CA LYS A 395 -26.90 -27.14 8.52
C LYS A 395 -27.36 -27.77 9.84
N VAL A 396 -28.11 -26.99 10.62
CA VAL A 396 -28.75 -27.46 11.83
C VAL A 396 -30.22 -27.79 11.50
N ALA A 397 -30.55 -29.04 11.57
CA ALA A 397 -31.92 -29.56 11.35
C ALA A 397 -32.66 -29.92 12.65
N ASP A 398 -31.95 -30.22 13.72
CA ASP A 398 -32.51 -30.59 15.02
C ASP A 398 -32.64 -29.32 15.91
N ILE A 399 -33.87 -29.02 16.30
CA ILE A 399 -34.19 -27.94 17.24
C ILE A 399 -33.66 -28.17 18.67
N ASN A 400 -33.33 -29.42 19.02
CA ASN A 400 -32.77 -29.81 20.30
C ASN A 400 -31.25 -29.99 20.27
N ALA A 401 -30.60 -29.64 19.15
CA ALA A 401 -29.14 -29.76 19.03
C ALA A 401 -28.43 -29.01 20.17
N GLN A 402 -27.42 -29.66 20.74
CA GLN A 402 -26.55 -29.10 21.75
C GLN A 402 -25.27 -28.61 21.07
N ILE A 403 -24.82 -27.44 21.43
CA ILE A 403 -23.58 -26.86 20.96
C ILE A 403 -22.59 -26.86 22.11
N GLY A 404 -21.50 -27.58 21.93
CA GLY A 404 -20.41 -27.70 22.90
C GLY A 404 -19.09 -27.16 22.37
N SER A 405 -18.03 -27.42 23.15
CA SER A 405 -16.67 -26.93 22.85
C SER A 405 -16.09 -27.47 21.53
N GLU A 406 -16.60 -28.61 21.04
CA GLU A 406 -16.23 -29.16 19.73
C GLU A 406 -16.63 -28.28 18.55
N SER A 407 -17.51 -27.29 18.79
CA SER A 407 -17.93 -26.29 17.81
C SER A 407 -17.12 -24.99 17.88
N PHE A 408 -16.14 -24.91 18.79
CA PHE A 408 -15.39 -23.67 18.99
C PHE A 408 -14.23 -23.54 18.00
N ILE A 409 -14.32 -22.63 17.06
CA ILE A 409 -13.22 -22.22 16.16
C ILE A 409 -12.16 -21.52 17.01
N ASN A 410 -10.91 -21.95 16.91
CA ASN A 410 -9.79 -21.48 17.75
C ASN A 410 -10.08 -21.51 19.27
N GLY A 411 -10.99 -22.38 19.72
CA GLY A 411 -11.41 -22.45 21.12
C GLY A 411 -12.22 -21.24 21.62
N LYS A 412 -12.60 -20.30 20.73
CA LYS A 412 -13.17 -19.00 21.13
C LYS A 412 -14.39 -18.54 20.32
N TYR A 413 -14.65 -19.08 19.15
CA TYR A 413 -15.65 -18.52 18.24
C TYR A 413 -16.59 -19.58 17.70
N ILE A 414 -17.84 -19.20 17.44
CA ILE A 414 -18.81 -19.96 16.66
C ILE A 414 -19.32 -19.06 15.54
N LEU A 415 -19.36 -19.58 14.31
CA LEU A 415 -19.96 -18.89 13.18
C LEU A 415 -21.41 -19.34 13.02
N ALA A 416 -22.37 -18.47 13.31
CA ALA A 416 -23.77 -18.70 13.05
C ALA A 416 -24.18 -18.04 11.71
N GLN A 417 -25.02 -18.74 10.93
CA GLN A 417 -25.53 -18.25 9.65
C GLN A 417 -27.06 -18.36 9.65
N LYS A 418 -27.74 -17.21 9.37
CA LYS A 418 -29.18 -17.08 9.21
C LYS A 418 -29.51 -16.85 7.73
N GLY A 419 -30.14 -17.83 7.09
CA GLY A 419 -30.38 -17.81 5.65
C GLY A 419 -29.10 -17.95 4.82
N LYS A 420 -29.07 -17.38 3.61
CA LYS A 420 -27.95 -17.54 2.68
C LYS A 420 -26.80 -16.53 2.86
N LYS A 421 -27.10 -15.35 3.43
CA LYS A 421 -26.17 -14.19 3.39
C LYS A 421 -25.85 -13.56 4.75
N ASN A 422 -26.60 -13.87 5.81
CA ASN A 422 -26.42 -13.20 7.10
C ASN A 422 -25.57 -14.06 8.02
N TYR A 423 -24.39 -13.59 8.34
CA TYR A 423 -23.43 -14.22 9.25
C TYR A 423 -23.39 -13.46 10.57
N PHE A 424 -23.12 -14.19 11.64
CA PHE A 424 -22.96 -13.68 13.00
C PHE A 424 -21.83 -14.44 13.68
N ILE A 425 -21.00 -13.75 14.45
CA ILE A 425 -19.96 -14.35 15.28
C ILE A 425 -20.51 -14.44 16.72
N ILE A 426 -20.35 -15.60 17.34
CA ILE A 426 -20.55 -15.76 18.77
C ILE A 426 -19.16 -16.00 19.37
N LYS A 427 -18.70 -15.03 20.17
CA LYS A 427 -17.43 -15.09 20.87
C LYS A 427 -17.66 -15.68 22.26
N ILE A 428 -16.86 -16.68 22.61
CA ILE A 428 -16.88 -17.33 23.91
C ILE A 428 -15.99 -16.52 24.84
N ALA A 429 -16.57 -15.99 25.94
CA ALA A 429 -15.91 -15.09 26.90
C ALA A 429 -15.66 -15.75 28.25
#